data_9f2529dbdf8e096fd0bd00fd0fe50b9f
#
_entry.id   9f2529dbdf8e096fd0bd00fd0fe50b9f
#
_cell.length_a   1.000
_cell.length_b   1.000
_cell.length_c   1.000
_cell.angle_alpha   90.00
_cell.angle_beta   90.00
_cell.angle_gamma   90.00
#
_symmetry.space_group_name_H-M   'P 1'
#
loop_
_entity.id
_entity.type
_entity.pdbx_description
1 polymer ?
#
loop_
_entity_poly.entity_id
_entity_poly.type
_entity_poly.pdbx_seq_one_letter_code
_entity_poly.pdbx_strand_id
1 'polypeptide(L)'
;MNDSRIASKLDASTGSGTRLDPWFDRYADRALGMKQSETRSLFAVANRPEVVSLAGGMPNIEGLPLDFLAEMTAKLLRERGPQVLQYGGGQGEEELREMIVEIMRPEGIRAHPDDITITTGSQQALDIITQIFINPGDVIVAEAPSYVGALGVFRAYQANVVHVPLDKDGLIPEALEDTLTKLEREGREVKFLYTVPNFHNPAGVSMSPERRPQIVEICERHHVLILEDNPYGMLGFNDQTMTPLQRLNPDGVIYLGSFSKTFAPGYRVGWALANHAVTQRLVLANENAVLSPTKMGQLSISEYLRTYDWMAQIKEYRSMYRERRDAMTAALDKYLPQASWNVPEGGFYTWVKVPDGIDAKAMLPRATTNLVAYVSGTAFYADGQGSDHMRLSFCYPTPERIEEGVRRLSTVIESELETVEMFGNPNRHTDTGVETPNSNLR
;
A
#
# COMPACT_ATOMS: atom_id res chain seq x y z
N MET A 1 4.94 3.25 -42.15
CA MET A 1 5.22 2.74 -40.79
C MET A 1 6.02 3.70 -39.89
N ASN A 2 6.36 4.90 -40.35
CA ASN A 2 7.19 5.82 -39.54
C ASN A 2 6.40 6.90 -38.74
N ASP A 3 5.15 7.21 -39.10
CA ASP A 3 4.41 8.32 -38.50
C ASP A 3 3.83 8.02 -37.12
N SER A 4 3.44 6.79 -36.84
CA SER A 4 2.87 6.43 -35.53
C SER A 4 3.93 6.41 -34.40
N ARG A 5 5.19 6.12 -34.74
CA ARG A 5 6.31 6.15 -33.77
C ARG A 5 6.77 7.57 -33.44
N ILE A 6 6.59 8.52 -34.36
CA ILE A 6 6.93 9.93 -34.11
C ILE A 6 5.88 10.58 -33.22
N ALA A 7 4.60 10.26 -33.43
CA ALA A 7 3.51 10.78 -32.57
C ALA A 7 3.64 10.27 -31.11
N SER A 8 4.03 8.98 -30.91
CA SER A 8 4.24 8.46 -29.55
C SER A 8 5.46 9.06 -28.83
N LYS A 9 6.47 9.53 -29.59
CA LYS A 9 7.62 10.27 -29.00
C LYS A 9 7.27 11.65 -28.52
N LEU A 10 6.27 12.29 -29.09
CA LEU A 10 5.80 13.63 -28.69
C LEU A 10 4.96 13.59 -27.41
N ASP A 11 4.25 12.48 -27.15
CA ASP A 11 3.42 12.31 -25.95
C ASP A 11 4.24 11.89 -24.70
N ALA A 12 5.48 11.47 -24.86
CA ALA A 12 6.39 11.11 -23.77
C ALA A 12 7.05 12.31 -23.07
N SER A 13 6.65 13.55 -23.40
CA SER A 13 7.19 14.74 -22.74
C SER A 13 6.68 14.84 -21.29
N THR A 14 7.53 14.50 -20.37
CA THR A 14 7.37 14.86 -18.95
C THR A 14 7.39 16.40 -18.83
N GLY A 15 6.35 17.00 -18.32
CA GLY A 15 5.98 18.38 -18.07
C GLY A 15 7.00 19.51 -17.88
N SER A 16 8.20 19.44 -18.39
CA SER A 16 9.23 20.48 -18.36
C SER A 16 9.81 20.80 -19.74
N GLY A 17 8.91 21.07 -20.71
CA GLY A 17 9.31 21.51 -22.04
C GLY A 17 9.86 20.37 -22.93
N THR A 18 9.47 20.41 -24.16
CA THR A 18 9.74 19.49 -25.26
C THR A 18 11.20 19.05 -25.40
N ARG A 19 11.65 18.12 -24.58
CA ARG A 19 12.87 17.37 -24.88
C ARG A 19 12.46 16.03 -25.45
N LEU A 20 12.69 15.82 -26.74
CA LEU A 20 12.61 14.50 -27.37
C LEU A 20 13.55 13.57 -26.59
N ASP A 21 13.05 12.44 -26.15
CA ASP A 21 13.87 11.41 -25.53
C ASP A 21 14.60 10.62 -26.63
N PRO A 22 15.91 10.82 -26.81
CA PRO A 22 16.67 10.13 -27.86
C PRO A 22 16.82 8.63 -27.60
N TRP A 23 16.49 8.15 -26.39
CA TRP A 23 16.64 6.78 -25.96
C TRP A 23 15.33 5.99 -25.93
N PHE A 24 14.20 6.61 -26.34
CA PHE A 24 12.86 6.00 -26.26
C PHE A 24 12.80 4.59 -26.85
N ASP A 25 13.48 4.36 -28.00
CA ASP A 25 13.49 3.05 -28.67
C ASP A 25 14.44 2.02 -28.01
N ARG A 26 15.15 2.42 -26.95
CA ARG A 26 16.12 1.58 -26.21
C ARG A 26 15.61 1.11 -24.85
N TYR A 27 14.51 1.68 -24.37
CA TYR A 27 13.94 1.22 -23.11
C TYR A 27 13.40 -0.21 -23.20
N ALA A 28 13.57 -0.95 -22.12
CA ALA A 28 12.89 -2.22 -21.96
C ALA A 28 11.36 -2.01 -21.91
N ASP A 29 10.58 -2.98 -22.39
CA ASP A 29 9.11 -2.89 -22.41
C ASP A 29 8.52 -2.57 -21.05
N ARG A 30 9.09 -3.14 -19.97
CA ARG A 30 8.69 -2.83 -18.59
C ARG A 30 8.84 -1.36 -18.22
N ALA A 31 9.83 -0.66 -18.75
CA ALA A 31 10.05 0.76 -18.48
C ALA A 31 8.99 1.64 -19.13
N LEU A 32 8.49 1.24 -20.31
CA LEU A 32 7.40 1.94 -21.00
C LEU A 32 6.06 1.83 -20.26
N GLY A 33 5.88 0.76 -19.49
CA GLY A 33 4.70 0.54 -18.62
C GLY A 33 4.75 1.27 -17.29
N MET A 34 5.90 1.82 -16.88
CA MET A 34 6.05 2.54 -15.61
C MET A 34 5.35 3.90 -15.68
N LYS A 35 4.44 4.13 -14.74
CA LYS A 35 3.72 5.41 -14.60
C LYS A 35 3.98 5.98 -13.21
N GLN A 36 4.05 7.30 -13.12
CA GLN A 36 4.08 7.97 -11.82
C GLN A 36 2.79 7.64 -11.06
N SER A 37 2.91 7.21 -9.80
CA SER A 37 1.72 6.95 -8.98
C SER A 37 0.92 8.23 -8.75
N GLU A 38 -0.41 8.14 -8.78
CA GLU A 38 -1.31 9.29 -8.53
C GLU A 38 -1.01 9.93 -7.17
N THR A 39 -0.70 9.12 -6.15
CA THR A 39 -0.28 9.62 -4.83
C THR A 39 0.97 10.50 -4.92
N ARG A 40 1.97 10.13 -5.72
CA ARG A 40 3.21 10.89 -5.84
C ARG A 40 3.02 12.20 -6.62
N SER A 41 2.14 12.23 -7.60
CA SER A 41 1.82 13.46 -8.34
C SER A 41 1.18 14.52 -7.44
N LEU A 42 0.48 14.10 -6.38
CA LEU A 42 -0.15 14.98 -5.41
C LEU A 42 0.82 15.59 -4.38
N PHE A 43 2.03 15.02 -4.19
CA PHE A 43 2.97 15.53 -3.18
C PHE A 43 3.36 16.99 -3.38
N ALA A 44 3.52 17.44 -4.62
CA ALA A 44 3.90 18.83 -4.91
C ALA A 44 2.83 19.84 -4.46
N VAL A 45 1.54 19.43 -4.50
CA VAL A 45 0.40 20.24 -4.05
C VAL A 45 0.14 20.04 -2.56
N ALA A 46 0.21 18.81 -2.09
CA ALA A 46 -0.04 18.44 -0.71
C ALA A 46 0.95 19.06 0.31
N ASN A 47 2.13 19.47 -0.15
CA ASN A 47 3.15 20.13 0.68
C ASN A 47 2.93 21.64 0.86
N ARG A 48 1.91 22.23 0.23
CA ARG A 48 1.59 23.65 0.43
C ARG A 48 0.83 23.82 1.75
N PRO A 49 1.24 24.75 2.64
CA PRO A 49 0.61 24.93 3.95
C PRO A 49 -0.89 25.22 3.92
N GLU A 50 -1.36 25.89 2.87
CA GLU A 50 -2.77 26.22 2.67
C GLU A 50 -3.64 25.02 2.26
N VAL A 51 -3.02 23.95 1.72
CA VAL A 51 -3.71 22.73 1.30
C VAL A 51 -3.91 21.80 2.48
N VAL A 52 -5.13 21.33 2.68
CA VAL A 52 -5.38 20.21 3.59
C VAL A 52 -5.14 18.90 2.85
N SER A 53 -4.06 18.25 3.16
CA SER A 53 -3.73 16.97 2.55
C SER A 53 -4.36 15.81 3.32
N LEU A 54 -5.43 15.23 2.78
CA LEU A 54 -6.00 13.95 3.19
C LEU A 54 -5.52 12.80 2.28
N ALA A 55 -4.48 13.04 1.47
CA ALA A 55 -3.97 12.08 0.48
C ALA A 55 -2.80 11.25 1.01
N GLY A 56 -1.96 11.82 1.87
CA GLY A 56 -0.70 11.23 2.31
C GLY A 56 -0.87 10.03 3.23
N GLY A 57 0.09 9.10 3.17
CA GLY A 57 0.22 7.97 4.12
C GLY A 57 1.48 8.09 4.97
N MET A 58 1.95 9.33 5.21
CA MET A 58 3.12 9.61 6.03
C MET A 58 2.72 9.58 7.50
N PRO A 59 3.37 8.74 8.34
CA PRO A 59 3.10 8.72 9.76
C PRO A 59 3.46 10.06 10.40
N ASN A 60 2.82 10.38 11.51
CA ASN A 60 3.26 11.50 12.34
C ASN A 60 4.57 11.12 13.04
N ILE A 61 5.62 11.91 12.80
CA ILE A 61 6.95 11.72 13.41
C ILE A 61 7.28 12.80 14.46
N GLU A 62 6.38 13.77 14.69
CA GLU A 62 6.60 14.85 15.65
C GLU A 62 6.68 14.34 17.10
N GLY A 63 6.00 13.20 17.37
CA GLY A 63 6.07 12.53 18.68
C GLY A 63 7.33 11.67 18.90
N LEU A 64 8.26 11.61 17.94
CA LEU A 64 9.52 10.89 18.14
C LEU A 64 10.42 11.66 19.13
N PRO A 65 11.13 10.95 20.01
CA PRO A 65 12.04 11.56 20.98
C PRO A 65 13.35 11.99 20.31
N LEU A 66 13.34 13.11 19.57
CA LEU A 66 14.45 13.53 18.69
C LEU A 66 15.76 13.75 19.46
N ASP A 67 15.71 14.33 20.66
CA ASP A 67 16.91 14.53 21.49
C ASP A 67 17.53 13.19 21.90
N PHE A 68 16.68 12.24 22.32
CA PHE A 68 17.13 10.88 22.62
C PHE A 68 17.75 10.21 21.39
N LEU A 69 17.12 10.32 20.23
CA LEU A 69 17.64 9.74 18.98
C LEU A 69 18.98 10.36 18.57
N ALA A 70 19.17 11.67 18.79
CA ALA A 70 20.42 12.36 18.51
C ALA A 70 21.55 11.82 19.41
N GLU A 71 21.32 11.75 20.73
CA GLU A 71 22.32 11.22 21.69
C GLU A 71 22.61 9.74 21.46
N MET A 72 21.57 8.93 21.22
CA MET A 72 21.71 7.51 20.89
C MET A 72 22.55 7.33 19.63
N THR A 73 22.30 8.10 18.56
CA THR A 73 23.05 8.04 17.32
C THR A 73 24.51 8.46 17.54
N ALA A 74 24.75 9.53 18.30
CA ALA A 74 26.10 9.97 18.63
C ALA A 74 26.87 8.92 19.44
N LYS A 75 26.21 8.28 20.41
CA LYS A 75 26.79 7.16 21.19
C LYS A 75 27.12 5.97 20.30
N LEU A 76 26.18 5.55 19.44
CA LEU A 76 26.37 4.44 18.53
C LEU A 76 27.59 4.66 17.62
N LEU A 77 27.75 5.86 17.09
CA LEU A 77 28.93 6.20 16.26
C LEU A 77 30.22 6.24 17.03
N ARG A 78 30.23 6.72 18.28
CA ARG A 78 31.42 6.75 19.12
C ARG A 78 31.90 5.34 19.51
N GLU A 79 30.96 4.45 19.84
CA GLU A 79 31.28 3.14 20.39
C GLU A 79 31.45 2.05 19.31
N ARG A 80 30.65 2.13 18.23
CA ARG A 80 30.57 1.10 17.17
C ARG A 80 30.76 1.68 15.76
N GLY A 81 31.29 2.93 15.61
CA GLY A 81 31.39 3.63 14.35
C GLY A 81 31.97 2.82 13.19
N PRO A 82 33.14 2.16 13.34
CA PRO A 82 33.72 1.34 12.27
C PRO A 82 32.80 0.18 11.83
N GLN A 83 32.04 -0.39 12.74
CA GLN A 83 31.07 -1.46 12.45
C GLN A 83 29.83 -0.90 11.74
N VAL A 84 29.29 0.19 12.27
CA VAL A 84 28.04 0.83 11.79
C VAL A 84 28.18 1.37 10.38
N LEU A 85 29.36 1.91 10.05
CA LEU A 85 29.62 2.55 8.76
C LEU A 85 30.19 1.60 7.71
N GLN A 86 30.37 0.32 8.01
CA GLN A 86 30.85 -0.70 7.07
C GLN A 86 29.68 -1.43 6.43
N TYR A 87 29.93 -2.12 5.33
CA TYR A 87 28.94 -3.02 4.71
C TYR A 87 28.46 -4.10 5.69
N GLY A 88 27.19 -4.48 5.55
CA GLY A 88 26.56 -5.64 6.20
C GLY A 88 26.44 -6.83 5.26
N GLY A 89 25.76 -7.88 5.69
CA GLY A 89 25.33 -9.01 4.85
C GLY A 89 23.98 -8.72 4.16
N GLY A 90 23.69 -9.45 3.09
CA GLY A 90 22.42 -9.33 2.35
C GLY A 90 21.19 -9.75 3.16
N GLN A 91 21.36 -10.58 4.17
CA GLN A 91 20.27 -10.98 5.07
C GLN A 91 19.94 -9.89 6.12
N GLY A 92 20.89 -9.01 6.43
CA GLY A 92 20.81 -7.99 7.48
C GLY A 92 21.40 -8.43 8.80
N GLU A 93 21.46 -7.49 9.76
CA GLU A 93 22.12 -7.69 11.07
C GLU A 93 21.35 -8.66 11.96
N GLU A 94 22.07 -9.64 12.51
CA GLU A 94 21.51 -10.71 13.34
C GLU A 94 20.78 -10.14 14.57
N GLU A 95 21.40 -9.18 15.28
CA GLU A 95 20.79 -8.58 16.47
C GLU A 95 19.42 -7.95 16.18
N LEU A 96 19.19 -7.38 14.97
CA LEU A 96 17.88 -6.85 14.60
C LEU A 96 16.90 -7.98 14.24
N ARG A 97 17.36 -9.03 13.57
CA ARG A 97 16.53 -10.19 13.23
C ARG A 97 16.02 -10.90 14.49
N GLU A 98 16.86 -11.06 15.51
CA GLU A 98 16.47 -11.58 16.83
C GLU A 98 15.39 -10.69 17.51
N MET A 99 15.56 -9.37 17.47
CA MET A 99 14.57 -8.43 18.02
C MET A 99 13.23 -8.48 17.25
N ILE A 100 13.26 -8.65 15.94
CA ILE A 100 12.06 -8.80 15.11
C ILE A 100 11.29 -10.07 15.48
N VAL A 101 11.97 -11.17 15.80
CA VAL A 101 11.31 -12.38 16.33
C VAL A 101 10.52 -12.06 17.59
N GLU A 102 11.13 -11.30 18.53
CA GLU A 102 10.44 -10.88 19.76
C GLU A 102 9.26 -9.92 19.51
N ILE A 103 9.38 -9.05 18.52
CA ILE A 103 8.29 -8.14 18.09
C ILE A 103 7.09 -8.90 17.53
N MET A 104 7.33 -9.98 16.77
CA MET A 104 6.26 -10.78 16.16
C MET A 104 5.67 -11.83 17.13
N ARG A 105 6.34 -12.14 18.23
CA ARG A 105 5.90 -13.13 19.22
C ARG A 105 4.51 -12.86 19.82
N PRO A 106 4.11 -11.62 20.17
CA PRO A 106 2.77 -11.33 20.65
C PRO A 106 1.66 -11.63 19.62
N GLU A 107 1.97 -11.58 18.33
CA GLU A 107 1.05 -11.97 17.25
C GLU A 107 0.93 -13.51 17.13
N GLY A 108 1.75 -14.25 17.89
CA GLY A 108 1.80 -15.70 17.92
C GLY A 108 2.67 -16.31 16.82
N ILE A 109 3.43 -15.51 16.09
CA ILE A 109 4.44 -15.97 15.13
C ILE A 109 5.60 -16.61 15.90
N ARG A 110 6.01 -17.81 15.45
CA ARG A 110 7.21 -18.51 15.93
C ARG A 110 8.19 -18.58 14.77
N ALA A 111 9.17 -17.70 14.77
CA ALA A 111 10.17 -17.61 13.71
C ALA A 111 11.57 -17.89 14.26
N HIS A 112 12.47 -18.33 13.37
CA HIS A 112 13.89 -18.32 13.61
C HIS A 112 14.52 -17.07 12.98
N PRO A 113 15.52 -16.42 13.57
CA PRO A 113 16.16 -15.24 12.98
C PRO A 113 16.71 -15.50 11.56
N ASP A 114 17.11 -16.74 11.25
CA ASP A 114 17.62 -17.12 9.93
C ASP A 114 16.55 -17.22 8.84
N ASP A 115 15.26 -17.19 9.21
CA ASP A 115 14.14 -17.15 8.27
C ASP A 115 13.67 -15.70 7.98
N ILE A 116 14.39 -14.72 8.52
CA ILE A 116 14.12 -13.29 8.35
C ILE A 116 15.17 -12.66 7.43
N THR A 117 14.72 -11.91 6.43
CA THR A 117 15.56 -11.05 5.58
C THR A 117 15.19 -9.59 5.84
N ILE A 118 16.16 -8.78 6.25
CA ILE A 118 15.98 -7.33 6.38
C ILE A 118 16.02 -6.69 5.00
N THR A 119 15.13 -5.74 4.76
CA THR A 119 15.00 -5.05 3.48
C THR A 119 14.97 -3.53 3.67
N THR A 120 15.18 -2.78 2.58
CA THR A 120 15.07 -1.32 2.56
C THR A 120 13.58 -0.90 2.57
N GLY A 121 12.88 -1.23 3.67
CA GLY A 121 11.44 -1.14 3.84
C GLY A 121 10.70 -2.27 3.12
N SER A 122 9.41 -2.49 3.46
CA SER A 122 8.57 -3.53 2.84
C SER A 122 8.38 -3.33 1.33
N GLN A 123 8.52 -2.11 0.80
CA GLN A 123 8.48 -1.86 -0.64
C GLN A 123 9.57 -2.63 -1.41
N GLN A 124 10.79 -2.71 -0.86
CA GLN A 124 11.85 -3.52 -1.47
C GLN A 124 11.57 -5.01 -1.28
N ALA A 125 10.99 -5.42 -0.15
CA ALA A 125 10.57 -6.83 0.03
C ALA A 125 9.56 -7.23 -1.06
N LEU A 126 8.55 -6.39 -1.35
CA LEU A 126 7.63 -6.60 -2.47
C LEU A 126 8.36 -6.73 -3.81
N ASP A 127 9.34 -5.87 -4.06
CA ASP A 127 10.11 -5.86 -5.31
C ASP A 127 10.90 -7.17 -5.51
N ILE A 128 11.71 -7.56 -4.50
CA ILE A 128 12.53 -8.78 -4.61
C ILE A 128 11.69 -10.07 -4.62
N ILE A 129 10.55 -10.12 -3.91
CA ILE A 129 9.62 -11.25 -3.96
C ILE A 129 9.02 -11.35 -5.36
N THR A 130 8.55 -10.22 -5.92
CA THR A 130 8.02 -10.21 -7.27
C THR A 130 9.08 -10.64 -8.28
N GLN A 131 10.33 -10.19 -8.11
CA GLN A 131 11.47 -10.59 -8.96
C GLN A 131 11.70 -12.10 -8.97
N ILE A 132 11.61 -12.78 -7.82
CA ILE A 132 11.92 -14.21 -7.73
C ILE A 132 10.77 -15.13 -8.12
N PHE A 133 9.51 -14.65 -8.11
CA PHE A 133 8.34 -15.47 -8.40
C PHE A 133 7.68 -15.18 -9.74
N ILE A 134 7.88 -13.99 -10.33
CA ILE A 134 7.07 -13.51 -11.46
C ILE A 134 7.90 -13.41 -12.75
N ASN A 135 7.45 -14.11 -13.77
CA ASN A 135 7.78 -13.85 -15.17
C ASN A 135 6.73 -12.93 -15.79
N PRO A 136 7.06 -12.19 -16.88
CA PRO A 136 6.07 -11.40 -17.61
C PRO A 136 4.84 -12.22 -18.01
N GLY A 137 3.64 -11.75 -17.62
CA GLY A 137 2.38 -12.41 -17.91
C GLY A 137 1.88 -13.40 -16.84
N ASP A 138 2.73 -13.76 -15.85
CA ASP A 138 2.29 -14.58 -14.71
C ASP A 138 1.19 -13.88 -13.91
N VAL A 139 0.34 -14.68 -13.26
CA VAL A 139 -0.83 -14.18 -12.54
C VAL A 139 -0.53 -13.96 -11.06
N ILE A 140 -0.89 -12.80 -10.57
CA ILE A 140 -1.00 -12.45 -9.16
C ILE A 140 -2.48 -12.21 -8.85
N VAL A 141 -2.98 -12.80 -7.78
CA VAL A 141 -4.29 -12.44 -7.23
C VAL A 141 -4.09 -11.40 -6.13
N ALA A 142 -4.89 -10.33 -6.16
CA ALA A 142 -4.80 -9.25 -5.18
C ALA A 142 -6.20 -8.76 -4.77
N GLU A 143 -6.33 -8.26 -3.55
CA GLU A 143 -7.55 -7.63 -3.07
C GLU A 143 -8.00 -6.48 -3.98
N ALA A 144 -9.30 -6.20 -4.01
CA ALA A 144 -9.92 -5.08 -4.72
C ALA A 144 -10.71 -4.21 -3.72
N PRO A 145 -10.24 -3.00 -3.43
CA PRO A 145 -9.01 -2.32 -3.86
C PRO A 145 -7.73 -2.93 -3.28
N SER A 146 -6.55 -2.53 -3.80
CA SER A 146 -5.24 -3.01 -3.34
C SER A 146 -4.22 -1.88 -3.17
N TYR A 147 -3.14 -2.12 -2.43
CA TYR A 147 -2.11 -1.11 -2.19
C TYR A 147 -1.42 -0.66 -3.48
N VAL A 148 -1.47 0.64 -3.75
CA VAL A 148 -0.92 1.25 -4.98
C VAL A 148 0.57 0.96 -5.19
N GLY A 149 1.36 0.87 -4.11
CA GLY A 149 2.78 0.56 -4.19
C GLY A 149 3.04 -0.87 -4.65
N ALA A 150 2.26 -1.84 -4.19
CA ALA A 150 2.32 -3.24 -4.64
C ALA A 150 1.89 -3.36 -6.11
N LEU A 151 0.77 -2.73 -6.50
CA LEU A 151 0.32 -2.71 -7.90
C LEU A 151 1.37 -2.10 -8.84
N GLY A 152 2.10 -1.08 -8.36
CA GLY A 152 3.21 -0.47 -9.11
C GLY A 152 4.36 -1.45 -9.33
N VAL A 153 4.74 -2.22 -8.31
CA VAL A 153 5.76 -3.27 -8.41
C VAL A 153 5.30 -4.37 -9.37
N PHE A 154 4.10 -4.91 -9.18
CA PHE A 154 3.57 -6.00 -10.03
C PHE A 154 3.53 -5.59 -11.51
N ARG A 155 3.13 -4.35 -11.79
CA ARG A 155 3.16 -3.79 -13.15
C ARG A 155 4.58 -3.68 -13.71
N ALA A 156 5.57 -3.31 -12.88
CA ALA A 156 6.97 -3.20 -13.31
C ALA A 156 7.55 -4.56 -13.75
N TYR A 157 7.06 -5.65 -13.16
CA TYR A 157 7.39 -7.02 -13.58
C TYR A 157 6.42 -7.59 -14.61
N GLN A 158 5.52 -6.78 -15.16
CA GLN A 158 4.55 -7.18 -16.19
C GLN A 158 3.64 -8.32 -15.73
N ALA A 159 3.36 -8.41 -14.43
CA ALA A 159 2.41 -9.38 -13.89
C ALA A 159 0.98 -9.05 -14.32
N ASN A 160 0.18 -10.09 -14.49
CA ASN A 160 -1.25 -9.99 -14.73
C ASN A 160 -1.98 -10.04 -13.37
N VAL A 161 -2.44 -8.90 -12.90
CA VAL A 161 -3.15 -8.80 -11.62
C VAL A 161 -4.63 -9.10 -11.83
N VAL A 162 -5.13 -10.10 -11.10
CA VAL A 162 -6.55 -10.46 -11.02
C VAL A 162 -7.08 -10.05 -9.65
N HIS A 163 -8.11 -9.24 -9.62
CA HIS A 163 -8.68 -8.72 -8.40
C HIS A 163 -9.75 -9.64 -7.81
N VAL A 164 -9.75 -9.75 -6.46
CA VAL A 164 -10.78 -10.41 -5.66
C VAL A 164 -11.39 -9.38 -4.70
N PRO A 165 -12.71 -9.24 -4.64
CA PRO A 165 -13.36 -8.23 -3.80
C PRO A 165 -13.15 -8.49 -2.32
N LEU A 166 -13.14 -7.40 -1.56
CA LEU A 166 -13.24 -7.39 -0.10
C LEU A 166 -14.50 -6.64 0.34
N ASP A 167 -14.94 -6.92 1.56
CA ASP A 167 -16.02 -6.21 2.23
C ASP A 167 -15.59 -5.70 3.61
N LYS A 168 -16.55 -5.38 4.50
CA LYS A 168 -16.27 -4.91 5.86
C LYS A 168 -15.46 -5.89 6.72
N ASP A 169 -15.49 -7.18 6.39
CA ASP A 169 -14.79 -8.27 7.09
C ASP A 169 -13.51 -8.72 6.33
N GLY A 170 -13.03 -7.93 5.35
CA GLY A 170 -11.83 -8.19 4.55
C GLY A 170 -12.09 -9.00 3.30
N LEU A 171 -11.07 -9.70 2.80
CA LEU A 171 -11.14 -10.52 1.60
C LEU A 171 -12.27 -11.56 1.69
N ILE A 172 -13.09 -11.68 0.64
CA ILE A 172 -14.25 -12.58 0.60
C ILE A 172 -13.77 -13.99 0.18
N PRO A 173 -13.86 -15.01 1.07
CA PRO A 173 -13.34 -16.35 0.81
C PRO A 173 -13.98 -17.02 -0.42
N GLU A 174 -15.29 -16.91 -0.57
CA GLU A 174 -16.03 -17.50 -1.70
C GLU A 174 -15.60 -16.89 -3.03
N ALA A 175 -15.36 -15.59 -3.07
CA ALA A 175 -14.88 -14.90 -4.27
C ALA A 175 -13.42 -15.30 -4.61
N LEU A 176 -12.59 -15.56 -3.60
CA LEU A 176 -11.24 -16.09 -3.80
C LEU A 176 -11.28 -17.48 -4.40
N GLU A 177 -12.09 -18.40 -3.81
CA GLU A 177 -12.27 -19.77 -4.32
C GLU A 177 -12.75 -19.80 -5.76
N ASP A 178 -13.78 -19.00 -6.08
CA ASP A 178 -14.33 -18.92 -7.44
C ASP A 178 -13.29 -18.41 -8.43
N THR A 179 -12.50 -17.40 -8.02
CA THR A 179 -11.45 -16.81 -8.86
C THR A 179 -10.32 -17.81 -9.14
N LEU A 180 -9.82 -18.50 -8.10
CA LEU A 180 -8.75 -19.50 -8.27
C LEU A 180 -9.22 -20.69 -9.09
N THR A 181 -10.43 -21.21 -8.84
CA THR A 181 -11.03 -22.29 -9.62
C THR A 181 -11.19 -21.91 -11.09
N LYS A 182 -11.60 -20.67 -11.39
CA LYS A 182 -11.72 -20.17 -12.77
C LYS A 182 -10.36 -20.11 -13.46
N LEU A 183 -9.36 -19.53 -12.79
CA LEU A 183 -7.99 -19.40 -13.33
C LEU A 183 -7.37 -20.78 -13.60
N GLU A 184 -7.57 -21.74 -12.70
CA GLU A 184 -7.11 -23.13 -12.89
C GLU A 184 -7.75 -23.78 -14.11
N ARG A 185 -9.06 -23.64 -14.32
CA ARG A 185 -9.78 -24.14 -15.51
C ARG A 185 -9.28 -23.48 -16.80
N GLU A 186 -8.85 -22.22 -16.73
CA GLU A 186 -8.24 -21.49 -17.85
C GLU A 186 -6.76 -21.90 -18.09
N GLY A 187 -6.19 -22.76 -17.25
CA GLY A 187 -4.78 -23.16 -17.32
C GLY A 187 -3.82 -22.03 -16.94
N ARG A 188 -4.27 -21.06 -16.15
CA ARG A 188 -3.51 -19.91 -15.68
C ARG A 188 -3.05 -20.14 -14.24
N GLU A 189 -1.77 -20.40 -14.05
CA GLU A 189 -1.16 -20.60 -12.73
C GLU A 189 -1.07 -19.28 -11.96
N VAL A 190 -1.60 -19.25 -10.73
CA VAL A 190 -1.47 -18.14 -9.81
C VAL A 190 -0.22 -18.31 -8.96
N LYS A 191 0.69 -17.33 -8.99
CA LYS A 191 1.96 -17.41 -8.25
C LYS A 191 1.79 -17.10 -6.77
N PHE A 192 1.03 -16.06 -6.46
CA PHE A 192 0.68 -15.74 -5.08
C PHE A 192 -0.59 -14.89 -4.98
N LEU A 193 -1.19 -14.95 -3.78
CA LEU A 193 -2.19 -13.99 -3.31
C LEU A 193 -1.47 -12.88 -2.55
N TYR A 194 -1.68 -11.61 -2.92
CA TYR A 194 -1.25 -10.43 -2.15
C TYR A 194 -2.40 -9.91 -1.31
N THR A 195 -2.21 -9.79 0.01
CA THR A 195 -3.22 -9.31 0.96
C THR A 195 -2.64 -8.43 2.05
N VAL A 196 -3.44 -7.43 2.49
CA VAL A 196 -3.15 -6.57 3.65
C VAL A 196 -4.22 -6.83 4.71
N PRO A 197 -4.09 -7.89 5.54
CA PRO A 197 -5.19 -8.38 6.36
C PRO A 197 -5.53 -7.49 7.56
N ASN A 198 -4.68 -6.51 7.92
CA ASN A 198 -4.88 -5.64 9.06
C ASN A 198 -4.94 -4.17 8.63
N PHE A 199 -6.06 -3.48 8.93
CA PHE A 199 -6.23 -2.04 8.68
C PHE A 199 -5.85 -1.66 7.25
N HIS A 200 -6.45 -2.36 6.31
CA HIS A 200 -6.13 -2.40 4.89
C HIS A 200 -5.92 -1.02 4.27
N ASN A 201 -4.89 -0.88 3.45
CA ASN A 201 -4.68 0.29 2.59
C ASN A 201 -5.11 -0.02 1.15
N PRO A 202 -6.22 0.60 0.65
CA PRO A 202 -6.86 1.82 1.13
C PRO A 202 -8.13 1.61 1.97
N ALA A 203 -8.66 0.39 2.06
CA ALA A 203 -10.04 0.14 2.50
C ALA A 203 -10.27 0.39 4.01
N GLY A 204 -9.23 0.43 4.85
CA GLY A 204 -9.35 0.67 6.29
C GLY A 204 -10.05 -0.45 7.08
N VAL A 205 -10.34 -1.58 6.44
CA VAL A 205 -10.95 -2.76 7.06
C VAL A 205 -9.90 -3.76 7.51
N SER A 206 -10.27 -4.68 8.39
CA SER A 206 -9.42 -5.82 8.77
C SER A 206 -10.12 -7.13 8.43
N MET A 207 -9.33 -8.11 7.98
CA MET A 207 -9.82 -9.47 7.75
C MET A 207 -10.27 -10.06 9.08
N SER A 208 -11.52 -10.53 9.15
CA SER A 208 -12.08 -11.11 10.38
C SER A 208 -11.32 -12.37 10.80
N PRO A 209 -11.31 -12.70 12.11
CA PRO A 209 -10.64 -13.91 12.60
C PRO A 209 -11.17 -15.20 11.94
N GLU A 210 -12.45 -15.24 11.59
CA GLU A 210 -13.11 -16.39 10.99
C GLU A 210 -12.68 -16.63 9.54
N ARG A 211 -12.38 -15.56 8.80
CA ARG A 211 -11.97 -15.65 7.39
C ARG A 211 -10.50 -16.06 7.23
N ARG A 212 -9.63 -15.74 8.19
CA ARG A 212 -8.20 -16.02 8.09
C ARG A 212 -7.89 -17.50 7.83
N PRO A 213 -8.39 -18.46 8.61
CA PRO A 213 -8.17 -19.88 8.32
C PRO A 213 -8.79 -20.31 6.99
N GLN A 214 -9.93 -19.75 6.58
CA GLN A 214 -10.58 -20.08 5.30
C GLN A 214 -9.70 -19.66 4.12
N ILE A 215 -9.14 -18.44 4.15
CA ILE A 215 -8.24 -17.93 3.10
C ILE A 215 -6.98 -18.81 3.00
N VAL A 216 -6.40 -19.19 4.14
CA VAL A 216 -5.24 -20.08 4.18
C VAL A 216 -5.58 -21.45 3.57
N GLU A 217 -6.69 -22.07 3.98
CA GLU A 217 -7.12 -23.37 3.46
C GLU A 217 -7.39 -23.34 1.94
N ILE A 218 -8.03 -22.27 1.45
CA ILE A 218 -8.27 -22.09 0.01
C ILE A 218 -6.94 -22.03 -0.74
N CYS A 219 -6.00 -21.20 -0.29
CA CYS A 219 -4.70 -21.07 -0.93
C CYS A 219 -3.89 -22.37 -0.89
N GLU A 220 -3.95 -23.14 0.22
CA GLU A 220 -3.31 -24.46 0.32
C GLU A 220 -3.85 -25.46 -0.69
N ARG A 221 -5.18 -25.54 -0.84
CA ARG A 221 -5.83 -26.44 -1.81
C ARG A 221 -5.45 -26.12 -3.25
N HIS A 222 -5.31 -24.84 -3.58
CA HIS A 222 -4.93 -24.38 -4.93
C HIS A 222 -3.42 -24.22 -5.12
N HIS A 223 -2.58 -24.58 -4.12
CA HIS A 223 -1.11 -24.44 -4.16
C HIS A 223 -0.66 -22.99 -4.43
N VAL A 224 -1.37 -22.00 -3.90
CA VAL A 224 -1.09 -20.57 -4.04
C VAL A 224 -0.36 -20.07 -2.81
N LEU A 225 0.81 -19.47 -3.00
CA LEU A 225 1.55 -18.80 -1.94
C LEU A 225 0.79 -17.54 -1.48
N ILE A 226 0.86 -17.20 -0.19
CA ILE A 226 0.28 -15.97 0.34
C ILE A 226 1.40 -14.98 0.63
N LEU A 227 1.27 -13.75 0.13
CA LEU A 227 2.10 -12.62 0.49
C LEU A 227 1.30 -11.71 1.42
N GLU A 228 1.55 -11.85 2.73
CA GLU A 228 0.89 -11.11 3.80
C GLU A 228 1.67 -9.82 4.11
N ASP A 229 1.13 -8.65 3.76
CA ASP A 229 1.75 -7.35 4.04
C ASP A 229 1.11 -6.73 5.29
N ASN A 230 1.87 -6.60 6.38
CA ASN A 230 1.37 -6.18 7.69
C ASN A 230 2.07 -4.92 8.26
N PRO A 231 2.02 -3.76 7.59
CA PRO A 231 2.66 -2.55 8.07
C PRO A 231 1.90 -1.86 9.22
N TYR A 232 0.62 -2.22 9.44
CA TYR A 232 -0.28 -1.55 10.38
C TYR A 232 -0.70 -2.40 11.57
N GLY A 233 -0.35 -3.68 11.64
CA GLY A 233 -0.85 -4.62 12.65
C GLY A 233 -0.71 -4.15 14.10
N MET A 234 0.35 -3.39 14.40
CA MET A 234 0.57 -2.79 15.72
C MET A 234 -0.20 -1.49 15.98
N LEU A 235 -0.93 -0.94 14.99
CA LEU A 235 -1.62 0.35 15.07
C LEU A 235 -3.14 0.21 15.20
N GLY A 236 -3.61 -0.90 15.77
CA GLY A 236 -5.00 -1.09 16.16
C GLY A 236 -5.38 -0.22 17.36
N PHE A 237 -6.57 0.37 17.33
CA PHE A 237 -7.05 1.28 18.39
C PHE A 237 -7.61 0.55 19.61
N ASN A 238 -8.00 -0.71 19.43
CA ASN A 238 -8.41 -1.60 20.51
C ASN A 238 -7.26 -2.58 20.74
N ASP A 239 -6.72 -2.75 21.91
CA ASP A 239 -5.54 -3.58 22.20
C ASP A 239 -5.67 -5.07 21.77
N GLN A 240 -6.38 -5.33 20.67
CA GLN A 240 -6.53 -6.65 20.07
C GLN A 240 -5.33 -6.97 19.18
N THR A 241 -4.74 -8.13 19.43
CA THR A 241 -3.73 -8.73 18.56
C THR A 241 -4.42 -9.62 17.54
N MET A 242 -4.26 -9.30 16.27
CA MET A 242 -4.81 -10.10 15.18
C MET A 242 -3.88 -11.27 14.88
N THR A 243 -4.41 -12.47 14.67
CA THR A 243 -3.63 -13.65 14.29
C THR A 243 -3.19 -13.55 12.84
N PRO A 244 -1.89 -13.45 12.52
CA PRO A 244 -1.41 -13.41 11.15
C PRO A 244 -1.72 -14.71 10.39
N LEU A 245 -1.84 -14.61 9.05
CA LEU A 245 -1.97 -15.79 8.19
C LEU A 245 -0.71 -16.66 8.26
N GLN A 246 0.46 -16.02 8.42
CA GLN A 246 1.75 -16.72 8.58
C GLN A 246 1.75 -17.67 9.77
N ARG A 247 1.12 -17.34 10.90
CA ARG A 247 0.98 -18.25 12.04
C ARG A 247 0.18 -19.51 11.68
N LEU A 248 -0.80 -19.40 10.79
CA LEU A 248 -1.67 -20.50 10.39
C LEU A 248 -0.99 -21.43 9.39
N ASN A 249 -0.13 -20.89 8.51
CA ASN A 249 0.64 -21.66 7.53
C ASN A 249 2.03 -21.05 7.34
N PRO A 250 3.03 -21.40 8.18
CA PRO A 250 4.36 -20.83 8.08
C PRO A 250 5.11 -21.15 6.78
N ASP A 251 4.79 -22.26 6.13
CA ASP A 251 5.46 -22.68 4.89
C ASP A 251 4.84 -22.05 3.64
N GLY A 252 3.55 -21.74 3.69
CA GLY A 252 2.78 -21.18 2.55
C GLY A 252 2.57 -19.67 2.62
N VAL A 253 3.12 -18.97 3.62
CA VAL A 253 2.94 -17.52 3.79
C VAL A 253 4.29 -16.82 3.93
N ILE A 254 4.52 -15.82 3.08
CA ILE A 254 5.58 -14.83 3.27
C ILE A 254 4.97 -13.63 3.99
N TYR A 255 5.46 -13.32 5.19
CA TYR A 255 5.01 -12.19 5.99
C TYR A 255 5.95 -11.00 5.84
N LEU A 256 5.39 -9.82 5.58
CA LEU A 256 6.12 -8.56 5.48
C LEU A 256 5.80 -7.66 6.66
N GLY A 257 6.85 -7.14 7.28
CA GLY A 257 6.76 -6.13 8.32
C GLY A 257 7.62 -4.90 8.02
N SER A 258 7.36 -3.82 8.73
CA SER A 258 8.07 -2.55 8.51
C SER A 258 8.08 -1.67 9.75
N PHE A 259 9.22 -1.02 10.00
CA PHE A 259 9.32 0.06 10.99
C PHE A 259 8.83 1.42 10.46
N SER A 260 8.44 1.49 9.19
CA SER A 260 8.02 2.77 8.57
C SER A 260 6.79 3.40 9.23
N LYS A 261 5.90 2.62 9.86
CA LYS A 261 4.66 3.12 10.46
C LYS A 261 4.69 3.15 11.99
N THR A 262 5.59 2.39 12.57
CA THR A 262 5.72 2.20 14.02
C THR A 262 6.94 2.89 14.64
N PHE A 263 7.87 3.35 13.78
CA PHE A 263 9.03 4.13 14.19
C PHE A 263 9.21 5.33 13.24
N ALA A 264 10.05 5.20 12.20
CA ALA A 264 10.30 6.29 11.28
C ALA A 264 10.54 5.80 9.84
N PRO A 265 9.79 6.31 8.85
CA PRO A 265 9.92 5.86 7.46
C PRO A 265 11.29 6.22 6.84
N GLY A 266 11.97 7.26 7.35
CA GLY A 266 13.26 7.72 6.86
C GLY A 266 14.41 6.72 7.08
N TYR A 267 14.29 5.82 8.06
CA TYR A 267 15.30 4.77 8.32
C TYR A 267 15.32 3.68 7.25
N ARG A 268 14.23 3.53 6.50
CA ARG A 268 14.11 2.55 5.41
C ARG A 268 14.43 1.12 5.86
N VAL A 269 13.81 0.64 6.93
CA VAL A 269 13.96 -0.73 7.43
C VAL A 269 12.61 -1.43 7.47
N GLY A 270 12.57 -2.60 6.84
CA GLY A 270 11.49 -3.56 6.86
C GLY A 270 12.06 -4.98 6.83
N TRP A 271 11.22 -5.98 6.82
CA TRP A 271 11.65 -7.37 6.78
C TRP A 271 10.64 -8.26 6.05
N ALA A 272 11.14 -9.38 5.56
CA ALA A 272 10.35 -10.51 5.11
C ALA A 272 10.67 -11.72 5.98
N LEU A 273 9.64 -12.42 6.46
CA LEU A 273 9.74 -13.73 7.11
C LEU A 273 9.15 -14.76 6.14
N ALA A 274 9.92 -15.78 5.79
CA ALA A 274 9.52 -16.86 4.90
C ALA A 274 10.13 -18.19 5.33
N ASN A 275 9.69 -19.30 4.75
CA ASN A 275 10.40 -20.55 4.95
C ASN A 275 11.86 -20.45 4.47
N HIS A 276 12.73 -21.30 5.03
CA HIS A 276 14.19 -21.21 4.83
C HIS A 276 14.60 -21.20 3.35
N ALA A 277 13.98 -22.03 2.51
CA ALA A 277 14.32 -22.11 1.09
C ALA A 277 14.00 -20.82 0.33
N VAL A 278 12.87 -20.18 0.62
CA VAL A 278 12.49 -18.87 0.06
C VAL A 278 13.42 -17.79 0.61
N THR A 279 13.72 -17.80 1.91
CA THR A 279 14.63 -16.83 2.54
C THR A 279 16.00 -16.82 1.88
N GLN A 280 16.58 -17.99 1.55
CA GLN A 280 17.84 -18.05 0.82
C GLN A 280 17.77 -17.33 -0.55
N ARG A 281 16.64 -17.44 -1.27
CA ARG A 281 16.45 -16.73 -2.54
C ARG A 281 16.28 -15.23 -2.33
N LEU A 282 15.56 -14.82 -1.27
CA LEU A 282 15.41 -13.43 -0.91
C LEU A 282 16.75 -12.77 -0.59
N VAL A 283 17.62 -13.44 0.17
CA VAL A 283 18.97 -12.94 0.48
C VAL A 283 19.77 -12.70 -0.79
N LEU A 284 19.80 -13.64 -1.73
CA LEU A 284 20.53 -13.49 -3.00
C LEU A 284 19.95 -12.34 -3.84
N ALA A 285 18.62 -12.22 -3.92
CA ALA A 285 17.98 -11.13 -4.65
C ALA A 285 18.27 -9.77 -3.99
N ASN A 286 18.29 -9.72 -2.65
CA ASN A 286 18.62 -8.53 -1.89
C ASN A 286 20.08 -8.09 -2.10
N GLU A 287 21.01 -9.02 -2.08
CA GLU A 287 22.43 -8.75 -2.41
C GLU A 287 22.60 -8.19 -3.83
N ASN A 288 21.90 -8.76 -4.80
CA ASN A 288 21.91 -8.26 -6.17
C ASN A 288 21.30 -6.84 -6.31
N ALA A 289 20.30 -6.52 -5.49
CA ALA A 289 19.59 -5.24 -5.57
C ALA A 289 20.33 -4.10 -4.86
N VAL A 290 20.86 -4.34 -3.66
CA VAL A 290 21.40 -3.28 -2.78
C VAL A 290 22.72 -3.64 -2.12
N LEU A 291 23.31 -4.79 -2.41
CA LEU A 291 24.48 -5.39 -1.76
C LEU A 291 24.21 -5.73 -0.29
N SER A 292 23.82 -4.74 0.51
CA SER A 292 23.35 -4.91 1.89
C SER A 292 22.35 -3.78 2.23
N PRO A 293 21.31 -4.05 3.02
CA PRO A 293 20.45 -3.00 3.58
C PRO A 293 21.26 -2.06 4.49
N THR A 294 20.75 -0.86 4.71
CA THR A 294 21.43 0.16 5.52
C THR A 294 21.79 -0.36 6.92
N LYS A 295 23.08 -0.58 7.18
CA LYS A 295 23.57 -1.06 8.49
C LYS A 295 23.35 -0.02 9.58
N MET A 296 23.60 1.25 9.27
CA MET A 296 23.31 2.36 10.18
C MET A 296 21.85 2.36 10.62
N GLY A 297 20.91 2.21 9.68
CA GLY A 297 19.49 2.16 9.99
C GLY A 297 19.12 0.98 10.88
N GLN A 298 19.64 -0.19 10.59
CA GLN A 298 19.40 -1.42 11.36
C GLN A 298 19.91 -1.29 12.78
N LEU A 299 21.17 -0.93 12.98
CA LEU A 299 21.79 -0.82 14.30
C LEU A 299 21.20 0.33 15.12
N SER A 300 20.76 1.42 14.48
CA SER A 300 20.02 2.47 15.17
C SER A 300 18.69 1.98 15.70
N ILE A 301 17.94 1.18 14.92
CA ILE A 301 16.68 0.58 15.38
C ILE A 301 16.95 -0.43 16.50
N SER A 302 17.97 -1.28 16.38
CA SER A 302 18.34 -2.22 17.44
C SER A 302 18.64 -1.49 18.75
N GLU A 303 19.41 -0.40 18.70
CA GLU A 303 19.73 0.39 19.90
C GLU A 303 18.50 1.09 20.48
N TYR A 304 17.61 1.62 19.62
CA TYR A 304 16.35 2.21 20.02
C TYR A 304 15.46 1.19 20.74
N LEU A 305 15.22 0.02 20.16
CA LEU A 305 14.41 -1.06 20.73
C LEU A 305 14.97 -1.57 22.06
N ARG A 306 16.30 -1.52 22.25
CA ARG A 306 16.98 -1.96 23.47
C ARG A 306 16.87 -0.95 24.61
N THR A 307 16.87 0.34 24.31
CA THR A 307 17.09 1.43 25.27
C THR A 307 15.90 2.34 25.49
N TYR A 308 14.89 2.27 24.63
CA TYR A 308 13.67 3.10 24.69
C TYR A 308 12.43 2.22 24.84
N ASP A 309 11.43 2.70 25.57
CA ASP A 309 10.13 2.02 25.67
C ASP A 309 9.30 2.23 24.40
N TRP A 310 9.64 1.51 23.35
CA TRP A 310 8.97 1.56 22.06
C TRP A 310 7.49 1.18 22.15
N MET A 311 7.11 0.27 23.07
CA MET A 311 5.70 -0.11 23.23
C MET A 311 4.86 1.02 23.83
N ALA A 312 5.44 1.85 24.73
CA ALA A 312 4.78 3.07 25.18
C ALA A 312 4.55 4.05 24.02
N GLN A 313 5.54 4.23 23.14
CA GLN A 313 5.41 5.05 21.92
C GLN A 313 4.30 4.55 21.00
N ILE A 314 4.17 3.24 20.80
CA ILE A 314 3.07 2.64 20.01
C ILE A 314 1.70 2.96 20.63
N LYS A 315 1.57 2.91 21.95
CA LYS A 315 0.32 3.28 22.65
C LYS A 315 -0.05 4.75 22.43
N GLU A 316 0.92 5.65 22.48
CA GLU A 316 0.72 7.07 22.16
C GLU A 316 0.26 7.25 20.72
N TYR A 317 0.88 6.59 19.76
CA TYR A 317 0.45 6.62 18.37
C TYR A 317 -0.97 6.09 18.16
N ARG A 318 -1.35 4.98 18.81
CA ARG A 318 -2.71 4.44 18.77
C ARG A 318 -3.74 5.46 19.29
N SER A 319 -3.44 6.13 20.41
CA SER A 319 -4.31 7.15 20.99
C SER A 319 -4.48 8.34 20.04
N MET A 320 -3.38 8.88 19.53
CA MET A 320 -3.36 10.01 18.60
C MET A 320 -4.11 9.69 17.30
N TYR A 321 -3.87 8.51 16.70
CA TYR A 321 -4.56 8.14 15.45
C TYR A 321 -6.04 7.83 15.67
N ARG A 322 -6.42 7.32 16.84
CA ARG A 322 -7.83 7.16 17.21
C ARG A 322 -8.54 8.51 17.25
N GLU A 323 -7.97 9.51 17.93
CA GLU A 323 -8.52 10.87 17.99
C GLU A 323 -8.71 11.47 16.58
N ARG A 324 -7.72 11.32 15.72
CA ARG A 324 -7.78 11.81 14.33
C ARG A 324 -8.81 11.04 13.50
N ARG A 325 -8.94 9.71 13.66
CA ARG A 325 -9.98 8.92 13.05
C ARG A 325 -11.37 9.39 13.49
N ASP A 326 -11.55 9.65 14.78
CA ASP A 326 -12.82 10.12 15.35
C ASP A 326 -13.20 11.51 14.78
N ALA A 327 -12.23 12.41 14.65
CA ALA A 327 -12.41 13.70 13.97
C ALA A 327 -12.80 13.52 12.50
N MET A 328 -12.16 12.57 11.77
CA MET A 328 -12.48 12.28 10.37
C MET A 328 -13.92 11.77 10.23
N THR A 329 -14.32 10.78 11.02
CA THR A 329 -15.67 10.20 10.94
C THR A 329 -16.74 11.20 11.36
N ALA A 330 -16.52 11.98 12.43
CA ALA A 330 -17.44 13.04 12.84
C ALA A 330 -17.60 14.14 11.76
N ALA A 331 -16.50 14.50 11.08
CA ALA A 331 -16.57 15.46 9.99
C ALA A 331 -17.32 14.91 8.77
N LEU A 332 -17.12 13.63 8.44
CA LEU A 332 -17.85 12.96 7.36
C LEU A 332 -19.35 12.90 7.66
N ASP A 333 -19.73 12.50 8.88
CA ASP A 333 -21.14 12.50 9.33
C ASP A 333 -21.78 13.89 9.21
N LYS A 334 -21.05 14.92 9.57
CA LYS A 334 -21.54 16.31 9.60
C LYS A 334 -21.67 16.93 8.22
N TYR A 335 -20.67 16.74 7.35
CA TYR A 335 -20.54 17.50 6.10
C TYR A 335 -20.82 16.67 4.84
N LEU A 336 -20.78 15.33 4.91
CA LEU A 336 -20.95 14.42 3.78
C LEU A 336 -21.93 13.28 4.05
N PRO A 337 -23.12 13.54 4.64
CA PRO A 337 -24.08 12.49 5.00
C PRO A 337 -24.63 11.70 3.79
N GLN A 338 -24.44 12.19 2.57
CA GLN A 338 -24.84 11.55 1.31
C GLN A 338 -23.78 10.56 0.78
N ALA A 339 -22.55 10.54 1.34
CA ALA A 339 -21.52 9.56 1.05
C ALA A 339 -21.61 8.36 2.00
N SER A 340 -20.90 7.30 1.70
CA SER A 340 -20.75 6.17 2.62
C SER A 340 -19.29 5.84 2.87
N TRP A 341 -18.96 5.41 4.08
CA TRP A 341 -17.59 5.10 4.48
C TRP A 341 -17.56 4.02 5.57
N ASN A 342 -16.40 3.41 5.73
CA ASN A 342 -16.12 2.55 6.87
C ASN A 342 -15.54 3.36 8.04
N VAL A 343 -15.70 2.83 9.26
CA VAL A 343 -15.05 3.36 10.48
C VAL A 343 -13.86 2.45 10.80
N PRO A 344 -12.61 2.87 10.52
CA PRO A 344 -11.45 2.02 10.75
C PRO A 344 -11.18 1.80 12.24
N GLU A 345 -10.77 0.59 12.61
CA GLU A 345 -10.37 0.24 13.98
C GLU A 345 -8.86 0.35 14.22
N GLY A 346 -8.12 0.86 13.23
CA GLY A 346 -6.68 1.06 13.25
C GLY A 346 -6.15 1.60 11.92
N GLY A 347 -4.85 1.67 11.78
CA GLY A 347 -4.20 2.16 10.56
C GLY A 347 -4.40 3.65 10.32
N PHE A 348 -4.51 4.06 9.05
CA PHE A 348 -4.38 5.46 8.63
C PHE A 348 -5.51 5.97 7.74
N TYR A 349 -6.44 5.11 7.28
CA TYR A 349 -7.27 5.42 6.14
C TYR A 349 -8.74 5.14 6.37
N THR A 350 -9.58 6.00 5.79
CA THR A 350 -11.00 5.79 5.59
C THR A 350 -11.27 5.70 4.08
N TRP A 351 -12.03 4.70 3.67
CA TRP A 351 -12.45 4.48 2.29
C TRP A 351 -13.85 5.03 2.12
N VAL A 352 -13.98 6.01 1.25
CA VAL A 352 -15.23 6.76 1.06
C VAL A 352 -15.77 6.52 -0.33
N LYS A 353 -17.02 6.02 -0.41
CA LYS A 353 -17.79 5.99 -1.64
C LYS A 353 -18.49 7.34 -1.80
N VAL A 354 -18.23 8.00 -2.91
CA VAL A 354 -18.88 9.27 -3.24
C VAL A 354 -20.33 9.04 -3.69
N PRO A 355 -21.22 10.06 -3.63
CA PRO A 355 -22.58 9.94 -4.14
C PRO A 355 -22.63 9.53 -5.61
N ASP A 356 -23.69 8.84 -6.00
CA ASP A 356 -23.87 8.33 -7.35
C ASP A 356 -23.81 9.46 -8.40
N GLY A 357 -23.07 9.19 -9.48
CA GLY A 357 -22.87 10.14 -10.57
C GLY A 357 -21.59 10.96 -10.48
N ILE A 358 -20.89 10.94 -9.35
CA ILE A 358 -19.60 11.59 -9.16
C ILE A 358 -18.47 10.64 -9.54
N ASP A 359 -17.50 11.16 -10.30
CA ASP A 359 -16.21 10.52 -10.56
C ASP A 359 -15.13 11.22 -9.71
N ALA A 360 -14.64 10.52 -8.69
CA ALA A 360 -13.63 11.03 -7.75
C ALA A 360 -12.30 11.36 -8.43
N LYS A 361 -11.98 10.73 -9.57
CA LYS A 361 -10.77 11.07 -10.33
C LYS A 361 -10.96 12.37 -11.11
N ALA A 362 -12.09 12.52 -11.79
CA ALA A 362 -12.42 13.73 -12.54
C ALA A 362 -12.62 14.95 -11.63
N MET A 363 -13.09 14.74 -10.39
CA MET A 363 -13.30 15.79 -9.38
C MET A 363 -11.97 16.29 -8.76
N LEU A 364 -10.90 15.50 -8.76
CA LEU A 364 -9.64 15.80 -8.04
C LEU A 364 -9.01 17.17 -8.37
N PRO A 365 -8.97 17.67 -9.63
CA PRO A 365 -8.47 19.01 -9.91
C PRO A 365 -9.26 20.12 -9.22
N ARG A 366 -10.60 19.98 -9.12
CA ARG A 366 -11.47 20.95 -8.43
C ARG A 366 -11.26 20.92 -6.92
N ALA A 367 -11.11 19.74 -6.33
CA ALA A 367 -10.75 19.60 -4.93
C ALA A 367 -9.40 20.28 -4.63
N THR A 368 -8.41 20.10 -5.49
CA THR A 368 -7.10 20.75 -5.37
C THR A 368 -7.20 22.28 -5.45
N THR A 369 -8.05 22.82 -6.34
CA THR A 369 -8.35 24.27 -6.42
C THR A 369 -9.03 24.78 -5.15
N ASN A 370 -9.84 23.95 -4.49
CA ASN A 370 -10.45 24.21 -3.19
C ASN A 370 -9.54 23.87 -2.01
N LEU A 371 -8.24 23.71 -2.26
CA LEU A 371 -7.19 23.52 -1.26
C LEU A 371 -7.41 22.27 -0.37
N VAL A 372 -7.94 21.19 -0.93
CA VAL A 372 -8.04 19.87 -0.31
C VAL A 372 -7.54 18.81 -1.30
N ALA A 373 -6.79 17.81 -0.79
CA ALA A 373 -6.26 16.72 -1.60
C ALA A 373 -6.63 15.36 -0.99
N TYR A 374 -7.01 14.42 -1.84
CA TYR A 374 -7.29 13.02 -1.52
C TYR A 374 -6.68 12.11 -2.60
N VAL A 375 -6.74 10.79 -2.45
CA VAL A 375 -6.36 9.86 -3.51
C VAL A 375 -7.62 9.23 -4.11
N SER A 376 -7.78 9.36 -5.44
CA SER A 376 -8.87 8.71 -6.17
C SER A 376 -8.78 7.18 -6.04
N GLY A 377 -9.94 6.53 -5.97
CA GLY A 377 -10.04 5.08 -5.88
C GLY A 377 -9.38 4.36 -7.06
N THR A 378 -9.36 4.97 -8.24
CA THR A 378 -8.74 4.38 -9.44
C THR A 378 -7.25 4.05 -9.28
N ALA A 379 -6.55 4.70 -8.34
CA ALA A 379 -5.16 4.40 -8.05
C ALA A 379 -4.94 2.99 -7.41
N PHE A 380 -5.99 2.42 -6.84
CA PHE A 380 -5.94 1.18 -6.06
C PHE A 380 -6.50 -0.04 -6.79
N TYR A 381 -6.69 0.08 -8.11
CA TYR A 381 -7.13 -1.00 -9.00
C TYR A 381 -6.19 -1.10 -10.20
N ALA A 382 -5.78 -2.32 -10.54
CA ALA A 382 -4.91 -2.56 -11.68
C ALA A 382 -5.62 -2.30 -13.02
N ASP A 383 -6.94 -2.48 -13.04
CA ASP A 383 -7.85 -2.31 -14.19
C ASP A 383 -8.48 -0.91 -14.30
N GLY A 384 -8.18 -0.02 -13.33
CA GLY A 384 -8.67 1.37 -13.33
C GLY A 384 -10.10 1.55 -12.82
N GLN A 385 -10.71 0.54 -12.21
CA GLN A 385 -12.00 0.66 -11.51
C GLN A 385 -11.88 1.58 -10.27
N GLY A 386 -12.99 1.80 -9.55
CA GLY A 386 -13.01 2.56 -8.29
C GLY A 386 -13.11 4.08 -8.46
N SER A 387 -13.59 4.58 -9.60
CA SER A 387 -13.82 6.02 -9.82
C SER A 387 -14.90 6.62 -8.91
N ASP A 388 -15.76 5.77 -8.33
CA ASP A 388 -16.80 6.12 -7.35
C ASP A 388 -16.29 6.13 -5.89
N HIS A 389 -14.98 5.98 -5.69
CA HIS A 389 -14.37 5.96 -4.36
C HIS A 389 -13.19 6.91 -4.24
N MET A 390 -12.87 7.28 -2.99
CA MET A 390 -11.65 7.97 -2.63
C MET A 390 -11.10 7.47 -1.29
N ARG A 391 -9.77 7.53 -1.15
CA ARG A 391 -9.09 7.28 0.12
C ARG A 391 -8.82 8.60 0.82
N LEU A 392 -9.29 8.73 2.06
CA LEU A 392 -8.96 9.81 2.97
C LEU A 392 -8.00 9.30 4.05
N SER A 393 -6.95 10.07 4.30
CA SER A 393 -5.96 9.77 5.33
C SER A 393 -6.11 10.71 6.52
N PHE A 394 -6.13 10.14 7.71
CA PHE A 394 -6.16 10.89 8.98
C PHE A 394 -4.82 10.85 9.74
N CYS A 395 -3.78 10.25 9.16
CA CYS A 395 -2.54 9.99 9.92
C CYS A 395 -1.67 11.23 10.16
N TYR A 396 -1.71 12.25 9.30
CA TYR A 396 -0.83 13.41 9.39
C TYR A 396 -1.52 14.68 9.90
N PRO A 397 -2.67 15.13 9.37
CA PRO A 397 -3.27 16.39 9.77
C PRO A 397 -3.84 16.32 11.20
N THR A 398 -3.89 17.49 11.87
CA THR A 398 -4.56 17.61 13.18
C THR A 398 -6.08 17.44 13.05
N PRO A 399 -6.82 17.16 14.15
CA PRO A 399 -8.28 17.07 14.13
C PRO A 399 -8.98 18.25 13.46
N GLU A 400 -8.53 19.48 13.75
CA GLU A 400 -9.11 20.72 13.17
C GLU A 400 -8.85 20.81 11.67
N ARG A 401 -7.64 20.39 11.23
CA ARG A 401 -7.29 20.35 9.81
C ARG A 401 -8.08 19.26 9.07
N ILE A 402 -8.37 18.14 9.73
CA ILE A 402 -9.21 17.08 9.17
C ILE A 402 -10.64 17.61 8.96
N GLU A 403 -11.25 18.24 9.98
CA GLU A 403 -12.59 18.83 9.87
C GLU A 403 -12.65 19.86 8.73
N GLU A 404 -11.67 20.76 8.66
CA GLU A 404 -11.58 21.76 7.58
C GLU A 404 -11.43 21.11 6.19
N GLY A 405 -10.63 20.06 6.08
CA GLY A 405 -10.44 19.33 4.82
C GLY A 405 -11.74 18.68 4.32
N VAL A 406 -12.47 18.01 5.23
CA VAL A 406 -13.75 17.38 4.90
C VAL A 406 -14.81 18.45 4.55
N ARG A 407 -14.83 19.59 5.26
CA ARG A 407 -15.71 20.72 4.94
C ARG A 407 -15.44 21.29 3.53
N ARG A 408 -14.17 21.47 3.14
CA ARG A 408 -13.81 21.90 1.76
C ARG A 408 -14.23 20.87 0.73
N LEU A 409 -14.05 19.59 1.05
CA LEU A 409 -14.43 18.50 0.18
C LEU A 409 -15.95 18.45 -0.04
N SER A 410 -16.75 18.71 1.00
CA SER A 410 -18.22 18.75 0.86
C SER A 410 -18.67 19.83 -0.12
N THR A 411 -18.08 21.02 -0.07
CA THR A 411 -18.39 22.10 -1.02
C THR A 411 -18.12 21.68 -2.48
N VAL A 412 -17.03 20.92 -2.70
CA VAL A 412 -16.73 20.42 -4.05
C VAL A 412 -17.75 19.37 -4.48
N ILE A 413 -18.08 18.41 -3.60
CA ILE A 413 -19.08 17.36 -3.88
C ILE A 413 -20.45 17.95 -4.13
N GLU A 414 -20.88 18.97 -3.38
CA GLU A 414 -22.15 19.68 -3.61
C GLU A 414 -22.20 20.30 -5.01
N SER A 415 -21.12 20.97 -5.42
CA SER A 415 -21.01 21.54 -6.78
C SER A 415 -21.02 20.48 -7.89
N GLU A 416 -20.42 19.30 -7.65
CA GLU A 416 -20.51 18.17 -8.58
C GLU A 416 -21.94 17.64 -8.70
N LEU A 417 -22.64 17.49 -7.57
CA LEU A 417 -24.04 17.04 -7.56
C LEU A 417 -24.95 18.02 -8.32
N GLU A 418 -24.80 19.32 -8.09
CA GLU A 418 -25.52 20.34 -8.88
C GLU A 418 -25.26 20.19 -10.37
N THR A 419 -24.00 19.90 -10.76
CA THR A 419 -23.63 19.66 -12.16
C THR A 419 -24.31 18.42 -12.73
N VAL A 420 -24.32 17.33 -11.97
CA VAL A 420 -24.99 16.06 -12.35
C VAL A 420 -26.50 16.27 -12.49
N GLU A 421 -27.11 17.05 -11.60
CA GLU A 421 -28.57 17.39 -11.70
C GLU A 421 -28.90 18.22 -12.93
N MET A 422 -28.06 19.21 -13.27
CA MET A 422 -28.30 20.10 -14.42
C MET A 422 -28.08 19.43 -15.77
N PHE A 423 -27.07 18.59 -15.90
CA PHE A 423 -26.60 18.04 -17.18
C PHE A 423 -26.85 16.54 -17.36
N GLY A 424 -27.38 15.85 -16.31
CA GLY A 424 -27.53 14.40 -16.25
C GLY A 424 -26.22 13.71 -15.85
N ASN A 425 -26.33 12.42 -15.51
CA ASN A 425 -25.19 11.62 -15.09
C ASN A 425 -24.30 11.27 -16.31
N PRO A 426 -23.10 11.83 -16.47
CA PRO A 426 -22.20 11.55 -17.60
C PRO A 426 -21.73 10.06 -17.64
N ASN A 427 -21.86 9.33 -16.52
CA ASN A 427 -21.48 7.94 -16.38
C ASN A 427 -22.64 6.96 -16.59
N ARG A 428 -23.86 7.42 -16.83
CA ARG A 428 -24.90 6.56 -17.38
C ARG A 428 -24.53 6.27 -18.83
N HIS A 429 -23.83 5.16 -19.08
CA HIS A 429 -23.90 4.51 -20.37
C HIS A 429 -25.39 4.27 -20.63
N THR A 430 -25.98 5.05 -21.51
CA THR A 430 -27.25 4.74 -22.11
C THR A 430 -27.03 3.39 -22.78
N ASP A 431 -27.66 2.37 -22.23
CA ASP A 431 -27.87 1.08 -22.88
C ASP A 431 -28.84 1.36 -24.06
N THR A 432 -28.35 2.15 -25.01
CA THR A 432 -29.00 2.28 -26.31
C THR A 432 -28.62 1.01 -27.06
N GLY A 433 -29.53 0.03 -26.99
CA GLY A 433 -29.53 -1.14 -27.84
C GLY A 433 -29.43 -0.75 -29.32
N VAL A 434 -28.22 -0.46 -29.76
CA VAL A 434 -27.87 -0.46 -31.17
C VAL A 434 -27.30 -1.83 -31.47
N GLU A 435 -28.19 -2.72 -31.93
CA GLU A 435 -27.78 -3.94 -32.61
C GLU A 435 -26.83 -3.54 -33.75
N THR A 436 -25.56 -3.92 -33.63
CA THR A 436 -24.62 -3.84 -34.75
C THR A 436 -25.08 -4.82 -35.83
N PRO A 437 -25.29 -4.36 -37.09
CA PRO A 437 -25.64 -5.28 -38.18
C PRO A 437 -24.48 -6.25 -38.41
N ASN A 438 -24.80 -7.53 -38.43
CA ASN A 438 -23.95 -8.63 -38.90
C ASN A 438 -23.22 -8.24 -40.19
N SER A 439 -21.92 -8.05 -40.16
CA SER A 439 -21.09 -8.10 -41.39
C SER A 439 -20.59 -9.52 -41.61
N ASN A 440 -21.47 -10.35 -42.20
CA ASN A 440 -21.03 -11.41 -43.06
C ASN A 440 -20.42 -10.76 -44.31
N LEU A 441 -19.09 -10.85 -44.46
CA LEU A 441 -18.43 -10.85 -45.79
C LEU A 441 -16.98 -11.35 -45.63
N ARG A 442 -16.79 -12.61 -46.02
CA ARG A 442 -15.63 -13.29 -46.61
C ARG A 442 -14.23 -13.10 -45.98
#